data_f84690b9ebb225c9e919712c5d4e0279
#
_entry.id   f84690b9ebb225c9e919712c5d4e0279
#
_cell.length_a   1.000
_cell.length_b   1.000
_cell.length_c   1.000
_cell.angle_alpha   90.00
_cell.angle_beta   90.00
_cell.angle_gamma   90.00
#
_symmetry.space_group_name_H-M   'P 1'
#
loop_
_entity.id
_entity.type
_entity.pdbx_description
1 polymer ?
#
loop_
_entity_poly.entity_id
_entity_poly.type
_entity_poly.pdbx_seq_one_letter_code
_entity_poly.pdbx_strand_id
1 'polypeptide(L)'
;HCISSAASDVYKRQTKGLAKSIQELTRPNNEKKENYDTATFYSISNCQEGLSRVTLGNFLIKRVVYELQEELTDVKNFGTLSPMIGFADWVKSLDNEKLGEIVKKENFPKVEFLKSLGLKIGDRKFIDNKDLLTKIALNYLAIQKNDLGFPINDVCRFHLNNGAEIDDIVINANVSDVGFKRSFGIMVNYKYELGKIEQNHQEYVNEKKINISSKLKKYV
;
A
#
# COMPACT_ATOMS: atom_id res chain seq x y z
N HIS A 1 18.13 -10.44 -2.43
CA HIS A 1 19.11 -9.73 -1.60
C HIS A 1 18.37 -8.96 -0.51
N CYS A 2 18.77 -9.20 0.73
CA CYS A 2 18.37 -8.39 1.88
C CYS A 2 19.45 -7.30 2.02
N ILE A 3 19.03 -6.02 2.05
CA ILE A 3 19.92 -4.96 2.51
C ILE A 3 19.62 -4.83 3.99
N SER A 4 20.50 -5.39 4.82
CA SER A 4 20.43 -5.29 6.27
C SER A 4 21.36 -4.18 6.73
N SER A 5 20.82 -3.18 7.40
CA SER A 5 21.59 -2.45 8.40
C SER A 5 21.33 -3.13 9.74
N ALA A 6 22.24 -3.05 10.71
CA ALA A 6 22.07 -3.64 12.05
C ALA A 6 20.79 -3.23 12.78
N ALA A 7 19.98 -2.36 12.20
CA ALA A 7 18.79 -1.73 12.76
C ALA A 7 17.47 -2.08 12.04
N SER A 8 17.48 -2.31 10.73
CA SER A 8 16.26 -2.53 9.95
C SER A 8 16.56 -3.33 8.69
N ASP A 9 15.64 -4.22 8.29
CA ASP A 9 15.71 -5.01 7.06
C ASP A 9 14.65 -4.56 6.06
N VAL A 10 15.05 -4.48 4.78
CA VAL A 10 14.16 -4.20 3.64
C VAL A 10 14.20 -5.37 2.68
N TYR A 11 13.07 -6.06 2.54
CA TYR A 11 12.91 -7.15 1.58
C TYR A 11 12.41 -6.59 0.25
N LYS A 12 13.14 -6.87 -0.82
CA LYS A 12 12.84 -6.39 -2.17
C LYS A 12 12.88 -7.49 -3.20
N ARG A 13 12.15 -7.30 -4.30
CA ARG A 13 12.23 -8.12 -5.51
C ARG A 13 12.19 -7.24 -6.74
N GLN A 14 12.98 -7.60 -7.75
CA GLN A 14 12.87 -7.00 -9.08
C GLN A 14 11.66 -7.60 -9.80
N THR A 15 10.86 -6.72 -10.43
CA THR A 15 9.61 -7.06 -11.10
C THR A 15 9.49 -6.27 -12.40
N LYS A 16 8.55 -6.69 -13.26
CA LYS A 16 8.13 -5.90 -14.42
C LYS A 16 6.92 -5.06 -14.02
N GLY A 17 7.15 -3.78 -13.77
CA GLY A 17 6.15 -2.91 -13.15
C GLY A 17 5.93 -3.21 -11.67
N LEU A 18 5.10 -2.40 -10.98
CA LEU A 18 4.76 -2.61 -9.57
C LEU A 18 4.00 -3.91 -9.37
N ALA A 19 4.42 -4.71 -8.39
CA ALA A 19 3.85 -6.01 -8.11
C ALA A 19 2.36 -5.95 -7.75
N LYS A 20 1.62 -6.97 -8.15
CA LYS A 20 0.17 -7.10 -7.93
C LYS A 20 -0.21 -8.23 -6.98
N SER A 21 0.74 -9.07 -6.58
CA SER A 21 0.51 -10.20 -5.68
C SER A 21 1.69 -10.41 -4.74
N ILE A 22 1.40 -10.56 -3.43
CA ILE A 22 2.45 -10.88 -2.46
C ILE A 22 2.97 -12.30 -2.64
N GLN A 23 2.13 -13.23 -3.09
CA GLN A 23 2.52 -14.61 -3.35
C GLN A 23 3.55 -14.70 -4.50
N GLU A 24 3.47 -13.82 -5.50
CA GLU A 24 4.46 -13.75 -6.58
C GLU A 24 5.80 -13.22 -6.06
N LEU A 25 5.77 -12.24 -5.16
CA LEU A 25 6.98 -11.67 -4.57
C LEU A 25 7.73 -12.66 -3.66
N THR A 26 7.01 -13.56 -3.01
CA THR A 26 7.59 -14.50 -2.03
C THR A 26 7.96 -15.86 -2.60
N ARG A 27 7.58 -16.17 -3.86
CA ARG A 27 7.98 -17.42 -4.51
C ARG A 27 9.49 -17.47 -4.78
N PRO A 28 10.14 -18.65 -4.68
CA PRO A 28 11.51 -18.81 -5.13
C PRO A 28 11.68 -18.38 -6.60
N ASN A 29 12.76 -17.68 -6.90
CA ASN A 29 13.02 -17.22 -8.26
C ASN A 29 13.69 -18.33 -9.05
N ASN A 30 12.94 -19.09 -9.84
CA ASN A 30 13.43 -20.13 -10.73
C ASN A 30 13.45 -19.68 -12.21
N GLU A 31 13.11 -18.42 -12.50
CA GLU A 31 12.99 -17.93 -13.88
C GLU A 31 14.24 -17.18 -14.33
N LYS A 32 14.54 -17.32 -15.63
CA LYS A 32 15.62 -16.60 -16.31
C LYS A 32 15.43 -15.09 -16.14
N LYS A 33 16.55 -14.36 -16.04
CA LYS A 33 16.57 -12.89 -15.98
C LYS A 33 15.72 -12.31 -17.13
N GLU A 34 14.48 -11.95 -16.80
CA GLU A 34 13.67 -11.08 -17.64
C GLU A 34 14.13 -9.63 -17.45
N ASN A 35 13.77 -8.75 -18.38
CA ASN A 35 14.04 -7.32 -18.27
C ASN A 35 13.16 -6.72 -17.17
N TYR A 36 13.63 -6.75 -15.94
CA TYR A 36 12.97 -6.11 -14.79
C TYR A 36 13.26 -4.61 -14.80
N ASP A 37 12.22 -3.82 -14.66
CA ASP A 37 12.29 -2.36 -14.66
C ASP A 37 11.94 -1.73 -13.32
N THR A 38 11.54 -2.54 -12.34
CA THR A 38 10.98 -2.10 -11.07
C THR A 38 11.59 -2.85 -9.89
N ALA A 39 11.92 -2.13 -8.83
CA ALA A 39 12.21 -2.70 -7.51
C ALA A 39 10.98 -2.57 -6.62
N THR A 40 10.37 -3.71 -6.25
CA THR A 40 9.22 -3.77 -5.36
C THR A 40 9.66 -4.16 -3.95
N PHE A 41 9.42 -3.29 -2.97
CA PHE A 41 9.63 -3.55 -1.55
C PHE A 41 8.34 -4.16 -0.96
N TYR A 42 8.45 -5.23 -0.19
CA TYR A 42 7.26 -5.93 0.33
C TYR A 42 7.32 -6.25 1.82
N SER A 43 8.46 -6.02 2.47
CA SER A 43 8.58 -6.11 3.92
C SER A 43 9.68 -5.17 4.41
N ILE A 44 9.35 -4.41 5.45
CA ILE A 44 10.28 -3.53 6.15
C ILE A 44 10.10 -3.84 7.62
N SER A 45 11.17 -4.25 8.29
CA SER A 45 11.15 -4.60 9.70
C SER A 45 12.26 -3.90 10.46
N ASN A 46 11.95 -3.47 11.68
CA ASN A 46 12.96 -3.04 12.64
C ASN A 46 13.48 -4.28 13.36
N CYS A 47 14.78 -4.56 13.24
CA CYS A 47 15.39 -5.77 13.79
C CYS A 47 15.76 -5.62 15.26
N GLN A 48 15.70 -4.41 15.85
CA GLN A 48 16.02 -4.14 17.25
C GLN A 48 14.89 -3.42 17.97
N GLU A 49 14.46 -3.94 19.12
CA GLU A 49 13.38 -3.38 19.93
C GLU A 49 13.66 -1.95 20.39
N GLY A 50 14.93 -1.60 20.70
CA GLY A 50 15.35 -0.26 21.09
C GLY A 50 15.17 0.81 20.01
N LEU A 51 14.98 0.40 18.74
CA LEU A 51 14.79 1.30 17.61
C LEU A 51 13.31 1.47 17.21
N SER A 52 12.38 0.81 17.90
CA SER A 52 10.94 0.91 17.62
C SER A 52 10.39 2.34 17.75
N ARG A 53 11.09 3.22 18.48
CA ARG A 53 10.76 4.65 18.68
C ARG A 53 11.63 5.62 17.87
N VAL A 54 12.63 5.10 17.16
CA VAL A 54 13.54 5.93 16.34
C VAL A 54 13.04 5.89 14.90
N THR A 55 12.75 7.04 14.34
CA THR A 55 12.24 7.23 12.96
C THR A 55 13.30 6.94 11.88
N LEU A 56 14.21 5.98 12.12
CA LEU A 56 15.21 5.56 11.13
C LEU A 56 14.59 5.04 9.82
N GLY A 57 13.38 4.47 9.90
CA GLY A 57 12.63 4.07 8.72
C GLY A 57 12.34 5.20 7.73
N ASN A 58 12.27 6.45 8.20
CA ASN A 58 12.03 7.62 7.35
C ASN A 58 13.19 7.94 6.40
N PHE A 59 14.40 7.48 6.69
CA PHE A 59 15.56 7.64 5.81
C PHE A 59 15.93 6.37 5.05
N LEU A 60 15.53 5.21 5.57
CA LEU A 60 15.97 3.92 5.05
C LEU A 60 15.48 3.68 3.63
N ILE A 61 14.18 3.89 3.35
CA ILE A 61 13.64 3.65 2.00
C ILE A 61 14.25 4.61 1.00
N LYS A 62 14.33 5.90 1.33
CA LYS A 62 14.97 6.90 0.46
C LYS A 62 16.40 6.48 0.11
N ARG A 63 17.20 6.11 1.11
CA ARG A 63 18.58 5.68 0.91
C ARG A 63 18.68 4.42 0.05
N VAL A 64 17.86 3.42 0.35
CA VAL A 64 17.83 2.17 -0.44
C VAL A 64 17.45 2.43 -1.89
N VAL A 65 16.49 3.33 -2.16
CA VAL A 65 16.09 3.70 -3.52
C VAL A 65 17.24 4.33 -4.28
N TYR A 66 17.98 5.27 -3.66
CA TYR A 66 19.13 5.91 -4.30
C TYR A 66 20.29 4.91 -4.55
N GLU A 67 20.64 4.09 -3.56
CA GLU A 67 21.67 3.05 -3.71
C GLU A 67 21.31 2.06 -4.83
N LEU A 68 20.04 1.64 -4.90
CA LEU A 68 19.58 0.72 -5.95
C LEU A 68 19.57 1.35 -7.35
N GLN A 69 19.32 2.64 -7.46
CA GLN A 69 19.38 3.34 -8.74
C GLN A 69 20.83 3.35 -9.29
N GLU A 70 21.82 3.48 -8.41
CA GLU A 70 23.24 3.42 -8.81
C GLU A 70 23.67 2.00 -9.17
N GLU A 71 23.20 0.99 -8.44
CA GLU A 71 23.58 -0.41 -8.65
C GLU A 71 22.85 -1.07 -9.84
N LEU A 72 21.59 -0.71 -10.08
CA LEU A 72 20.68 -1.38 -11.01
C LEU A 72 20.23 -0.41 -12.10
N THR A 73 21.06 -0.23 -13.12
CA THR A 73 20.83 0.73 -14.22
C THR A 73 19.55 0.48 -15.01
N ASP A 74 19.05 -0.77 -15.05
CA ASP A 74 17.81 -1.16 -15.72
C ASP A 74 16.56 -0.90 -14.91
N VAL A 75 16.69 -0.70 -13.57
CA VAL A 75 15.57 -0.44 -12.67
C VAL A 75 15.29 1.05 -12.63
N LYS A 76 14.11 1.43 -13.12
CA LYS A 76 13.67 2.83 -13.23
C LYS A 76 12.51 3.17 -12.27
N ASN A 77 11.83 2.15 -11.76
CA ASN A 77 10.66 2.31 -10.92
C ASN A 77 10.92 1.72 -9.54
N PHE A 78 10.48 2.43 -8.51
CA PHE A 78 10.59 2.03 -7.12
C PHE A 78 9.23 2.14 -6.44
N GLY A 79 8.83 1.08 -5.78
CA GLY A 79 7.56 1.10 -5.05
C GLY A 79 7.40 -0.07 -4.11
N THR A 80 6.26 -0.13 -3.46
CA THR A 80 5.95 -1.16 -2.47
C THR A 80 4.70 -1.93 -2.85
N LEU A 81 4.52 -3.09 -2.25
CA LEU A 81 3.25 -3.75 -2.11
C LEU A 81 2.98 -3.92 -0.61
N SER A 82 2.21 -3.00 -0.04
CA SER A 82 2.06 -2.81 1.41
C SER A 82 0.69 -3.21 1.92
N PRO A 83 0.58 -3.80 3.13
CA PRO A 83 -0.72 -4.19 3.69
C PRO A 83 -1.54 -2.99 4.16
N MET A 84 -2.87 -3.09 4.06
CA MET A 84 -3.84 -2.14 4.62
C MET A 84 -4.30 -2.61 6.00
N ILE A 85 -3.42 -2.49 6.99
CA ILE A 85 -3.71 -2.95 8.36
C ILE A 85 -4.87 -2.14 8.94
N GLY A 86 -5.86 -2.83 9.56
CA GLY A 86 -7.03 -2.20 10.19
C GLY A 86 -8.18 -1.87 9.22
N PHE A 87 -7.99 -2.00 7.91
CA PHE A 87 -9.02 -1.68 6.92
C PHE A 87 -10.29 -2.52 7.08
N ALA A 88 -10.15 -3.83 7.28
CA ALA A 88 -11.30 -4.72 7.42
C ALA A 88 -12.14 -4.37 8.67
N ASP A 89 -11.48 -4.05 9.77
CA ASP A 89 -12.17 -3.69 11.02
C ASP A 89 -12.83 -2.32 10.90
N TRP A 90 -12.17 -1.36 10.26
CA TRP A 90 -12.76 -0.07 9.97
C TRP A 90 -14.00 -0.18 9.09
N VAL A 91 -13.98 -0.95 7.98
CA VAL A 91 -15.17 -1.16 7.13
C VAL A 91 -16.30 -1.81 7.91
N LYS A 92 -16.00 -2.78 8.78
CA LYS A 92 -17.02 -3.41 9.63
C LYS A 92 -17.63 -2.44 10.65
N SER A 93 -16.86 -1.47 11.14
CA SER A 93 -17.32 -0.46 12.11
C SER A 93 -18.24 0.61 11.51
N LEU A 94 -18.18 0.85 10.20
CA LEU A 94 -19.07 1.81 9.53
C LEU A 94 -20.52 1.33 9.59
N ASP A 95 -21.48 2.25 9.74
CA ASP A 95 -22.89 1.98 9.51
C ASP A 95 -23.26 1.98 8.02
N ASN A 96 -24.53 1.69 7.70
CA ASN A 96 -25.00 1.67 6.30
C ASN A 96 -24.97 3.06 5.67
N GLU A 97 -25.30 4.10 6.45
CA GLU A 97 -25.35 5.48 6.00
C GLU A 97 -23.96 5.99 5.58
N LYS A 98 -22.98 5.89 6.49
CA LYS A 98 -21.59 6.27 6.20
C LYS A 98 -21.00 5.51 5.03
N LEU A 99 -21.25 4.21 4.95
CA LEU A 99 -20.76 3.43 3.82
C LEU A 99 -21.45 3.85 2.52
N GLY A 100 -22.74 4.14 2.57
CA GLY A 100 -23.52 4.68 1.46
C GLY A 100 -22.99 6.04 0.97
N GLU A 101 -22.64 6.95 1.88
CA GLU A 101 -22.02 8.23 1.56
C GLU A 101 -20.70 8.07 0.83
N ILE A 102 -19.81 7.19 1.34
CA ILE A 102 -18.50 6.92 0.71
C ILE A 102 -18.66 6.42 -0.72
N VAL A 103 -19.61 5.52 -0.95
CA VAL A 103 -19.82 4.92 -2.27
C VAL A 103 -20.78 5.72 -3.15
N LYS A 104 -21.40 6.78 -2.61
CA LYS A 104 -22.41 7.61 -3.27
C LYS A 104 -23.62 6.78 -3.71
N LYS A 105 -24.15 5.94 -2.80
CA LYS A 105 -25.28 5.06 -3.04
C LYS A 105 -26.18 5.00 -1.80
N GLU A 106 -27.40 5.50 -1.92
CA GLU A 106 -28.42 5.38 -0.88
C GLU A 106 -28.77 3.91 -0.59
N ASN A 107 -29.13 3.63 0.67
CA ASN A 107 -29.51 2.29 1.12
C ASN A 107 -28.50 1.20 0.75
N PHE A 108 -27.20 1.48 0.92
CA PHE A 108 -26.14 0.54 0.57
C PHE A 108 -26.26 -0.77 1.36
N PRO A 109 -26.31 -1.95 0.71
CA PRO A 109 -26.54 -3.22 1.38
C PRO A 109 -25.26 -3.74 2.05
N LYS A 110 -24.87 -3.13 3.18
CA LYS A 110 -23.63 -3.44 3.90
C LYS A 110 -23.51 -4.92 4.28
N VAL A 111 -24.60 -5.55 4.73
CA VAL A 111 -24.55 -6.96 5.19
C VAL A 111 -24.20 -7.89 4.04
N GLU A 112 -24.85 -7.73 2.89
CA GLU A 112 -24.57 -8.50 1.68
C GLU A 112 -23.18 -8.19 1.14
N PHE A 113 -22.76 -6.93 1.21
CA PHE A 113 -21.41 -6.50 0.84
C PHE A 113 -20.36 -7.19 1.69
N LEU A 114 -20.49 -7.16 3.03
CA LEU A 114 -19.52 -7.82 3.93
C LEU A 114 -19.52 -9.35 3.75
N LYS A 115 -20.66 -9.97 3.52
CA LYS A 115 -20.76 -11.40 3.21
C LYS A 115 -19.99 -11.73 1.93
N SER A 116 -20.13 -10.91 0.89
CA SER A 116 -19.42 -11.09 -0.37
C SER A 116 -17.90 -10.95 -0.22
N LEU A 117 -17.43 -10.08 0.66
CA LEU A 117 -16.00 -9.92 0.98
C LEU A 117 -15.39 -11.15 1.68
N GLY A 118 -16.19 -11.88 2.43
CA GLY A 118 -15.78 -13.10 3.14
C GLY A 118 -15.67 -14.35 2.26
N LEU A 119 -16.16 -14.31 1.02
CA LEU A 119 -16.16 -15.48 0.10
C LEU A 119 -14.73 -15.79 -0.41
N LYS A 120 -14.46 -17.06 -0.71
CA LYS A 120 -13.22 -17.49 -1.35
C LYS A 120 -13.10 -16.90 -2.77
N ILE A 121 -11.87 -16.74 -3.24
CA ILE A 121 -11.60 -16.06 -4.53
C ILE A 121 -12.36 -16.65 -5.71
N GLY A 122 -12.49 -17.97 -5.79
CA GLY A 122 -13.22 -18.66 -6.88
C GLY A 122 -14.73 -18.45 -6.86
N ASP A 123 -15.31 -18.15 -5.69
CA ASP A 123 -16.76 -18.02 -5.48
C ASP A 123 -17.22 -16.55 -5.50
N ARG A 124 -16.32 -15.62 -5.73
CA ARG A 124 -16.60 -14.18 -5.63
C ARG A 124 -17.18 -13.63 -6.94
N LYS A 125 -18.45 -13.34 -6.96
CA LYS A 125 -19.09 -12.38 -7.89
C LYS A 125 -18.56 -10.94 -7.69
N PHE A 126 -17.55 -10.78 -6.87
CA PHE A 126 -17.13 -9.53 -6.23
C PHE A 126 -16.03 -8.78 -6.99
N ILE A 127 -15.34 -9.45 -7.91
CA ILE A 127 -14.29 -8.85 -8.76
C ILE A 127 -14.87 -7.76 -9.67
N ASP A 128 -16.17 -7.78 -9.94
CA ASP A 128 -16.87 -6.77 -10.74
C ASP A 128 -17.02 -5.41 -10.02
N ASN A 129 -16.67 -5.31 -8.72
CA ASN A 129 -16.77 -4.09 -7.92
C ASN A 129 -15.41 -3.47 -7.56
N LYS A 130 -14.41 -3.58 -8.43
CA LYS A 130 -13.09 -2.98 -8.22
C LYS A 130 -13.18 -1.47 -7.91
N ASP A 131 -14.02 -0.75 -8.62
CA ASP A 131 -14.20 0.70 -8.44
C ASP A 131 -14.77 1.02 -7.06
N LEU A 132 -15.73 0.25 -6.59
CA LEU A 132 -16.33 0.39 -5.27
C LEU A 132 -15.30 0.19 -4.16
N LEU A 133 -14.54 -0.91 -4.24
CA LEU A 133 -13.49 -1.21 -3.26
C LEU A 133 -12.38 -0.17 -3.28
N THR A 134 -12.01 0.32 -4.46
CA THR A 134 -11.01 1.38 -4.60
C THR A 134 -11.48 2.67 -3.92
N LYS A 135 -12.76 3.07 -4.08
CA LYS A 135 -13.33 4.22 -3.37
C LYS A 135 -13.26 4.06 -1.85
N ILE A 136 -13.72 2.92 -1.32
CA ILE A 136 -13.71 2.66 0.12
C ILE A 136 -12.27 2.64 0.64
N ALA A 137 -11.34 2.00 -0.07
CA ALA A 137 -9.94 1.95 0.30
C ALA A 137 -9.28 3.33 0.31
N LEU A 138 -9.54 4.16 -0.70
CA LEU A 138 -9.01 5.53 -0.75
C LEU A 138 -9.64 6.42 0.33
N ASN A 139 -10.92 6.24 0.65
CA ASN A 139 -11.51 6.95 1.78
C ASN A 139 -10.76 6.63 3.08
N TYR A 140 -10.47 5.36 3.35
CA TYR A 140 -9.68 4.93 4.51
C TYR A 140 -8.27 5.50 4.54
N LEU A 141 -7.59 5.53 3.39
CA LEU A 141 -6.18 5.93 3.30
C LEU A 141 -5.98 7.44 3.19
N ALA A 142 -6.87 8.13 2.49
CA ALA A 142 -6.66 9.52 2.11
C ALA A 142 -7.64 10.51 2.75
N ILE A 143 -8.87 10.10 3.09
CA ILE A 143 -9.89 10.99 3.64
C ILE A 143 -9.98 10.86 5.16
N GLN A 144 -9.93 9.63 5.70
CA GLN A 144 -9.98 9.43 7.15
C GLN A 144 -8.69 9.94 7.81
N LYS A 145 -8.84 10.83 8.80
CA LYS A 145 -7.74 11.52 9.48
C LYS A 145 -7.78 11.26 10.98
N ASN A 146 -6.62 11.26 11.60
CA ASN A 146 -6.48 11.34 13.04
C ASN A 146 -6.61 12.81 13.52
N ASP A 147 -6.56 13.03 14.83
CA ASP A 147 -6.71 14.35 15.46
C ASP A 147 -5.63 15.36 15.01
N LEU A 148 -4.50 14.87 14.50
CA LEU A 148 -3.41 15.70 13.96
C LEU A 148 -3.58 16.01 12.47
N GLY A 149 -4.65 15.51 11.82
CA GLY A 149 -4.95 15.72 10.40
C GLY A 149 -4.16 14.83 9.45
N PHE A 150 -3.49 13.78 9.94
CA PHE A 150 -2.80 12.78 9.11
C PHE A 150 -3.68 11.53 8.89
N PRO A 151 -3.41 10.72 7.85
CA PRO A 151 -4.13 9.46 7.64
C PRO A 151 -4.22 8.60 8.89
N ILE A 152 -5.33 7.93 9.14
CA ILE A 152 -5.47 7.02 10.29
C ILE A 152 -4.60 5.77 10.15
N ASN A 153 -4.28 5.36 8.93
CA ASN A 153 -3.47 4.17 8.65
C ASN A 153 -1.96 4.44 8.83
N ASP A 154 -1.30 3.70 9.75
CA ASP A 154 0.12 3.88 10.08
C ASP A 154 1.04 3.61 8.90
N VAL A 155 0.74 2.55 8.12
CA VAL A 155 1.54 2.19 6.94
C VAL A 155 1.46 3.28 5.88
N CYS A 156 0.27 3.86 5.69
CA CYS A 156 0.07 4.99 4.78
C CYS A 156 0.90 6.21 5.24
N ARG A 157 0.80 6.57 6.54
CA ARG A 157 1.60 7.67 7.10
C ARG A 157 3.09 7.45 6.89
N PHE A 158 3.57 6.24 7.12
CA PHE A 158 4.97 5.89 6.94
C PHE A 158 5.44 6.14 5.50
N HIS A 159 4.72 5.64 4.49
CA HIS A 159 5.12 5.78 3.09
C HIS A 159 5.01 7.23 2.60
N LEU A 160 3.93 7.94 2.96
CA LEU A 160 3.76 9.36 2.58
C LEU A 160 4.83 10.24 3.22
N ASN A 161 5.18 9.99 4.49
CA ASN A 161 6.26 10.70 5.16
C ASN A 161 7.64 10.42 4.53
N ASN A 162 7.79 9.31 3.82
CA ASN A 162 8.98 8.99 3.02
C ASN A 162 8.91 9.53 1.57
N GLY A 163 7.91 10.35 1.23
CA GLY A 163 7.78 11.00 -0.07
C GLY A 163 7.19 10.13 -1.17
N ALA A 164 6.51 9.04 -0.81
CA ALA A 164 5.76 8.24 -1.78
C ALA A 164 4.43 8.90 -2.17
N GLU A 165 3.87 8.49 -3.30
CA GLU A 165 2.45 8.67 -3.64
C GLU A 165 1.68 7.37 -3.49
N ILE A 166 0.38 7.43 -3.24
CA ILE A 166 -0.53 6.27 -3.36
C ILE A 166 -0.71 6.01 -4.85
N ASP A 167 -0.09 4.93 -5.36
CA ASP A 167 -0.11 4.65 -6.80
C ASP A 167 -1.28 3.77 -7.20
N ASP A 168 -1.54 2.66 -6.51
CA ASP A 168 -2.64 1.76 -6.85
C ASP A 168 -3.22 1.03 -5.63
N ILE A 169 -4.50 0.70 -5.72
CA ILE A 169 -5.20 -0.19 -4.80
C ILE A 169 -5.31 -1.56 -5.48
N VAL A 170 -4.62 -2.53 -4.93
CA VAL A 170 -4.48 -3.86 -5.54
C VAL A 170 -5.41 -4.86 -4.86
N ILE A 171 -6.47 -5.21 -5.57
CA ILE A 171 -7.47 -6.17 -5.09
C ILE A 171 -6.92 -7.59 -5.24
N ASN A 172 -7.21 -8.47 -4.26
CA ASN A 172 -6.71 -9.84 -4.20
C ASN A 172 -5.17 -9.97 -4.21
N ALA A 173 -4.46 -8.94 -3.76
CA ALA A 173 -3.01 -8.92 -3.72
C ALA A 173 -2.43 -9.85 -2.63
N ASN A 174 -3.19 -10.11 -1.56
CA ASN A 174 -2.83 -11.08 -0.52
C ASN A 174 -3.98 -12.05 -0.27
N VAL A 175 -3.88 -13.22 -0.86
CA VAL A 175 -4.93 -14.25 -0.80
C VAL A 175 -4.82 -15.21 0.39
N SER A 176 -3.92 -14.93 1.33
CA SER A 176 -3.82 -15.68 2.59
C SER A 176 -4.96 -15.32 3.56
N ASP A 177 -5.24 -16.21 4.52
CA ASP A 177 -6.22 -15.96 5.59
C ASP A 177 -5.90 -14.68 6.37
N VAL A 178 -4.61 -14.42 6.62
CA VAL A 178 -4.15 -13.18 7.28
C VAL A 178 -4.45 -11.95 6.43
N GLY A 179 -4.22 -12.01 5.11
CA GLY A 179 -4.53 -10.94 4.17
C GLY A 179 -6.03 -10.63 4.16
N PHE A 180 -6.86 -11.67 4.12
CA PHE A 180 -8.32 -11.49 4.19
C PHE A 180 -8.78 -10.90 5.52
N LYS A 181 -8.29 -11.41 6.63
CA LYS A 181 -8.65 -10.91 7.96
C LYS A 181 -8.30 -9.44 8.14
N ARG A 182 -7.16 -9.00 7.62
CA ARG A 182 -6.65 -7.61 7.78
C ARG A 182 -7.30 -6.61 6.84
N SER A 183 -7.53 -7.00 5.58
CA SER A 183 -7.90 -6.05 4.52
C SER A 183 -8.71 -6.66 3.37
N PHE A 184 -9.39 -7.78 3.57
CA PHE A 184 -10.10 -8.50 2.50
C PHE A 184 -9.21 -8.85 1.31
N GLY A 185 -7.91 -9.08 1.55
CA GLY A 185 -6.94 -9.38 0.52
C GLY A 185 -6.43 -8.17 -0.28
N ILE A 186 -6.82 -6.95 0.08
CA ILE A 186 -6.43 -5.72 -0.60
C ILE A 186 -5.08 -5.24 -0.07
N MET A 187 -4.22 -4.77 -0.96
CA MET A 187 -2.95 -4.13 -0.64
C MET A 187 -2.80 -2.81 -1.41
N VAL A 188 -1.78 -2.05 -1.08
CA VAL A 188 -1.51 -0.74 -1.68
C VAL A 188 -0.13 -0.74 -2.33
N ASN A 189 -0.04 -0.23 -3.56
CA ASN A 189 1.23 0.18 -4.12
C ASN A 189 1.49 1.65 -3.74
N TYR A 190 2.60 1.88 -3.05
CA TYR A 190 3.18 3.22 -2.87
C TYR A 190 4.34 3.35 -3.84
N LYS A 191 4.35 4.41 -4.65
CA LYS A 191 5.41 4.67 -5.64
C LYS A 191 6.34 5.76 -5.14
N TYR A 192 7.64 5.53 -5.31
CA TYR A 192 8.70 6.50 -5.05
C TYR A 192 9.23 7.02 -6.39
N GLU A 193 8.83 8.22 -6.78
CA GLU A 193 9.33 8.89 -7.97
C GLU A 193 10.52 9.76 -7.56
N LEU A 194 11.74 9.36 -7.96
CA LEU A 194 13.00 9.94 -7.48
C LEU A 194 13.02 11.47 -7.52
N GLY A 195 12.58 12.07 -8.63
CA GLY A 195 12.52 13.51 -8.78
C GLY A 195 11.47 14.22 -7.92
N LYS A 196 10.57 13.48 -7.25
CA LYS A 196 9.46 14.04 -6.46
C LYS A 196 9.49 13.65 -4.98
N ILE A 197 10.36 12.74 -4.58
CA ILE A 197 10.39 12.23 -3.19
C ILE A 197 10.47 13.39 -2.19
N GLU A 198 11.39 14.32 -2.40
CA GLU A 198 11.59 15.42 -1.47
C GLU A 198 10.41 16.40 -1.48
N GLN A 199 9.91 16.75 -2.66
CA GLN A 199 8.72 17.58 -2.80
C GLN A 199 7.50 16.95 -2.12
N ASN A 200 7.22 15.67 -2.39
CA ASN A 200 6.10 14.95 -1.79
C ASN A 200 6.21 14.89 -0.26
N HIS A 201 7.43 14.69 0.26
CA HIS A 201 7.68 14.70 1.70
C HIS A 201 7.35 16.07 2.31
N GLN A 202 7.84 17.17 1.72
CA GLN A 202 7.60 18.53 2.20
C GLN A 202 6.11 18.89 2.16
N GLU A 203 5.42 18.60 1.06
CA GLU A 203 3.98 18.80 0.92
C GLU A 203 3.19 18.00 1.98
N TYR A 204 3.59 16.76 2.26
CA TYR A 204 2.94 15.93 3.27
C TYR A 204 3.15 16.47 4.69
N VAL A 205 4.38 16.84 5.06
CA VAL A 205 4.70 17.29 6.42
C VAL A 205 4.11 18.67 6.70
N ASN A 206 4.25 19.60 5.77
CA ASN A 206 3.87 21.00 5.98
C ASN A 206 2.39 21.26 5.69
N GLU A 207 1.85 20.65 4.62
CA GLU A 207 0.50 20.92 4.13
C GLU A 207 -0.47 19.77 4.41
N LYS A 208 0.02 18.62 4.91
CA LYS A 208 -0.76 17.37 5.08
C LYS A 208 -1.37 16.88 3.78
N LYS A 209 -0.78 17.28 2.64
CA LYS A 209 -1.20 16.89 1.32
C LYS A 209 -0.87 15.42 1.08
N ILE A 210 -1.85 14.68 0.55
CA ILE A 210 -1.69 13.29 0.16
C ILE A 210 -1.57 13.21 -1.35
N ASN A 211 -0.41 12.81 -1.82
CA ASN A 211 -0.17 12.61 -3.24
C ASN A 211 -0.73 11.25 -3.69
N ILE A 212 -1.60 11.32 -4.70
CA ILE A 212 -2.33 10.20 -5.27
C ILE A 212 -2.12 10.21 -6.78
N SER A 213 -1.84 9.05 -7.37
CA SER A 213 -1.64 8.91 -8.81
C SER A 213 -2.86 9.36 -9.62
N SER A 214 -2.63 9.82 -10.83
CA SER A 214 -3.70 10.32 -11.72
C SER A 214 -4.82 9.29 -11.95
N LYS A 215 -4.48 8.00 -12.03
CA LYS A 215 -5.45 6.90 -12.22
C LYS A 215 -6.41 6.72 -11.05
N LEU A 216 -6.04 7.15 -9.85
CA LEU A 216 -6.87 7.05 -8.64
C LEU A 216 -7.65 8.32 -8.32
N LYS A 217 -7.29 9.48 -8.89
CA LYS A 217 -7.94 10.77 -8.60
C LYS A 217 -9.46 10.78 -8.85
N LYS A 218 -9.95 9.98 -9.78
CA LYS A 218 -11.40 9.87 -10.05
C LYS A 218 -12.22 9.25 -8.92
N TYR A 219 -11.57 8.65 -7.91
CA TYR A 219 -12.22 7.96 -6.79
C TYR A 219 -12.23 8.78 -5.48
N VAL A 220 -11.61 9.94 -5.46
CA VAL A 220 -11.50 10.84 -4.29
C VAL A 220 -12.46 12.02 -4.40
#